data_9ef45e47b6a0e93680e588eb46862b28
#
_entry.id   9ef45e47b6a0e93680e588eb46862b28
#
_cell.length_a   1.000
_cell.length_b   1.000
_cell.length_c   1.000
_cell.angle_alpha   90.00
_cell.angle_beta   90.00
_cell.angle_gamma   90.00
#
_symmetry.space_group_name_H-M   'P 1'
#
loop_
_entity.id
_entity.type
_entity.pdbx_description
1 polymer ?
#
loop_
_entity_poly.entity_id
_entity_poly.type
_entity_poly.pdbx_seq_one_letter_code
_entity_poly.pdbx_strand_id
1 'polypeptide(L)'
;MRRAGLVGLALLALSGCGGKDKESASATSSSSLPGAKVFDSAGCGGCHTLAAAKSNGTVGPNFDQLRPDQQRVERQVRNGGVGMPSFRNKLSQIEISQVAEFVSESTRSSTMGGSVAAGFKPDDTKIEDCKESDFHCFEQAFANISYNDGPRAALDKFDQDIKAPGPIERDCHRIAHAIGAGALSHFHGNVGQAFVAGRPSCTSGYYHGILERAFLGVDQSKLGQAARKFCSDPKIRTSEFIAYQCVHGLGHGLMIYTGYDLPVSLHTCDKLRQGDQLSCTGGVFMENYQSSYGVTSRWLKAKDLIYPCNSVAEKYKYYCYDLVTARILPKVNYNWKKAAAWCRRSEPRWVPVCFESMGRDASGFTRLDPAKILRICRVAGNMTRECIYAAAVDMTYTDVSPRRARVLCDTAPAATRSYCWTGIGEMLGSFDRQLSKRKARCTAATTSFIHRQDCYRGAGV
;
A
#
# COMPACT_ATOMS: atom_id res chain seq x y z
N MET A 1 -68.24 24.89 -40.03
CA MET A 1 -68.07 25.74 -41.23
C MET A 1 -66.73 25.30 -41.86
N ARG A 2 -66.84 24.60 -42.96
CA ARG A 2 -66.34 24.91 -44.33
C ARG A 2 -64.81 25.08 -44.36
N ARG A 3 -64.01 24.43 -45.18
CA ARG A 3 -64.03 23.55 -46.38
C ARG A 3 -62.54 23.21 -46.57
N ALA A 4 -62.10 22.00 -46.77
CA ALA A 4 -62.03 21.24 -48.05
C ALA A 4 -61.00 21.81 -49.07
N GLY A 5 -60.06 20.99 -49.47
CA GLY A 5 -59.15 21.15 -50.60
C GLY A 5 -58.28 19.91 -50.80
N LEU A 6 -58.76 19.02 -51.62
CA LEU A 6 -58.14 17.83 -52.22
C LEU A 6 -57.18 18.21 -53.38
N VAL A 7 -56.41 17.18 -53.78
CA VAL A 7 -55.78 16.87 -55.08
C VAL A 7 -54.25 16.81 -54.95
N GLY A 8 -53.50 15.83 -55.32
CA GLY A 8 -53.77 14.64 -56.14
C GLY A 8 -52.54 13.77 -56.27
N LEU A 9 -52.77 12.56 -56.67
CA LEU A 9 -51.94 11.40 -56.95
C LEU A 9 -50.70 11.63 -57.83
N ALA A 10 -49.61 10.91 -57.50
CA ALA A 10 -48.85 10.17 -58.51
C ALA A 10 -48.04 9.03 -57.84
N LEU A 11 -48.39 7.80 -58.14
CA LEU A 11 -47.63 6.58 -57.89
C LEU A 11 -46.41 6.49 -58.84
N LEU A 12 -45.27 6.10 -58.33
CA LEU A 12 -44.30 5.30 -59.07
C LEU A 12 -43.56 4.40 -58.10
N ALA A 13 -43.79 3.11 -58.25
CA ALA A 13 -43.13 2.03 -57.58
C ALA A 13 -41.78 1.76 -58.22
N LEU A 14 -40.71 1.65 -57.43
CA LEU A 14 -39.50 0.91 -57.78
C LEU A 14 -38.97 0.17 -56.56
N SER A 15 -38.91 -1.13 -56.75
CA SER A 15 -38.37 -2.11 -55.81
C SER A 15 -36.88 -1.92 -55.59
N GLY A 16 -36.42 -1.90 -54.32
CA GLY A 16 -35.01 -1.92 -53.96
C GLY A 16 -34.84 -2.65 -52.65
N CYS A 17 -34.22 -3.82 -52.67
CA CYS A 17 -33.82 -4.59 -51.51
C CYS A 17 -32.89 -3.77 -50.61
N GLY A 18 -33.31 -3.47 -49.41
CA GLY A 18 -32.49 -2.85 -48.37
C GLY A 18 -32.11 -3.87 -47.32
N GLY A 19 -30.88 -4.32 -47.35
CA GLY A 19 -30.28 -5.08 -46.26
C GLY A 19 -30.19 -4.21 -45.03
N LYS A 20 -30.63 -4.73 -43.89
CA LYS A 20 -30.35 -4.16 -42.59
C LYS A 20 -28.89 -4.47 -42.27
N ASP A 21 -28.00 -3.54 -42.46
CA ASP A 21 -26.67 -3.57 -41.90
C ASP A 21 -26.80 -3.39 -40.39
N LYS A 22 -26.72 -4.50 -39.66
CA LYS A 22 -26.31 -4.49 -38.27
C LYS A 22 -24.83 -4.10 -38.29
N GLU A 23 -24.51 -2.89 -37.90
CA GLU A 23 -23.16 -2.55 -37.48
C GLU A 23 -22.79 -3.46 -36.32
N SER A 24 -22.11 -4.54 -36.68
CA SER A 24 -21.33 -5.34 -35.73
C SER A 24 -20.13 -4.52 -35.33
N ALA A 25 -20.15 -4.00 -34.13
CA ALA A 25 -18.94 -3.40 -33.53
C ALA A 25 -17.86 -4.49 -33.50
N SER A 26 -17.01 -4.48 -34.53
CA SER A 26 -15.85 -5.35 -34.62
C SER A 26 -14.94 -4.99 -33.44
N ALA A 27 -14.79 -5.90 -32.50
CA ALA A 27 -13.78 -5.81 -31.47
C ALA A 27 -12.40 -5.77 -32.16
N THR A 28 -11.84 -4.59 -32.29
CA THR A 28 -10.50 -4.38 -32.80
C THR A 28 -9.53 -5.15 -31.92
N SER A 29 -8.79 -6.10 -32.46
CA SER A 29 -7.81 -6.87 -31.69
C SER A 29 -6.79 -5.90 -31.10
N SER A 30 -6.48 -6.01 -29.81
CA SER A 30 -5.57 -5.09 -29.10
C SER A 30 -4.19 -4.94 -29.78
N SER A 31 -3.76 -5.94 -30.54
CA SER A 31 -2.50 -5.91 -31.31
C SER A 31 -2.52 -4.96 -32.53
N SER A 32 -3.67 -4.43 -32.94
CA SER A 32 -3.79 -3.49 -34.05
C SER A 32 -3.76 -2.02 -33.61
N LEU A 33 -3.74 -1.73 -32.33
CA LEU A 33 -3.69 -0.37 -31.81
C LEU A 33 -2.33 0.30 -32.09
N PRO A 34 -2.31 1.59 -32.50
CA PRO A 34 -1.05 2.31 -32.73
C PRO A 34 -0.07 2.25 -31.55
N GLY A 35 -0.57 2.23 -30.33
CA GLY A 35 0.24 2.14 -29.12
C GLY A 35 0.99 0.83 -28.95
N ALA A 36 0.58 -0.27 -29.61
CA ALA A 36 1.34 -1.52 -29.58
C ALA A 36 2.73 -1.36 -30.21
N LYS A 37 2.83 -0.61 -31.29
CA LYS A 37 4.11 -0.29 -31.94
C LYS A 37 4.99 0.58 -31.06
N VAL A 38 4.40 1.56 -30.38
CA VAL A 38 5.13 2.42 -29.42
C VAL A 38 5.62 1.60 -28.23
N PHE A 39 4.81 0.68 -27.70
CA PHE A 39 5.19 -0.22 -26.60
C PHE A 39 6.44 -1.05 -26.95
N ASP A 40 6.46 -1.60 -28.17
CA ASP A 40 7.58 -2.40 -28.67
C ASP A 40 8.81 -1.54 -28.95
N SER A 41 8.68 -0.48 -29.74
CA SER A 41 9.80 0.37 -30.16
C SER A 41 10.45 1.15 -29.02
N ALA A 42 9.68 1.49 -27.98
CA ALA A 42 10.19 2.13 -26.77
C ALA A 42 10.79 1.13 -25.75
N GLY A 43 10.73 -0.18 -26.03
CA GLY A 43 11.33 -1.22 -25.21
C GLY A 43 10.59 -1.50 -23.90
N CYS A 44 9.29 -1.15 -23.80
CA CYS A 44 8.49 -1.31 -22.59
C CYS A 44 8.43 -2.79 -22.13
N GLY A 45 8.34 -3.73 -23.08
CA GLY A 45 8.27 -5.17 -22.84
C GLY A 45 9.51 -5.76 -22.19
N GLY A 46 10.67 -5.10 -22.27
CA GLY A 46 11.89 -5.52 -21.58
C GLY A 46 11.80 -5.40 -20.05
N CYS A 47 10.88 -4.57 -19.56
CA CYS A 47 10.68 -4.35 -18.14
C CYS A 47 9.30 -4.81 -17.65
N HIS A 48 8.27 -4.75 -18.49
CA HIS A 48 6.88 -5.02 -18.10
C HIS A 48 6.33 -6.27 -18.76
N THR A 49 5.54 -7.03 -17.98
CA THR A 49 4.69 -8.11 -18.52
C THR A 49 3.39 -7.51 -19.06
N LEU A 50 3.06 -7.87 -20.29
CA LEU A 50 1.77 -7.58 -20.94
C LEU A 50 1.47 -8.65 -21.98
N ALA A 51 0.47 -9.49 -21.76
CA ALA A 51 0.12 -10.61 -22.63
C ALA A 51 -0.22 -10.15 -24.07
N ALA A 52 -0.93 -9.04 -24.23
CA ALA A 52 -1.27 -8.46 -25.53
C ALA A 52 -0.05 -8.05 -26.36
N ALA A 53 1.07 -7.72 -25.71
CA ALA A 53 2.35 -7.42 -26.33
C ALA A 53 3.31 -8.61 -26.36
N LYS A 54 2.89 -9.79 -25.89
CA LYS A 54 3.72 -11.00 -25.72
C LYS A 54 5.02 -10.71 -24.94
N SER A 55 4.95 -9.81 -23.97
CA SER A 55 6.11 -9.39 -23.16
C SER A 55 6.07 -10.01 -21.78
N ASN A 56 7.25 -10.40 -21.28
CA ASN A 56 7.44 -11.10 -20.00
C ASN A 56 8.46 -10.38 -19.10
N GLY A 57 8.64 -9.08 -19.25
CA GLY A 57 9.57 -8.30 -18.41
C GLY A 57 9.12 -8.29 -16.96
N THR A 58 10.05 -8.53 -16.05
CA THR A 58 9.79 -8.68 -14.60
C THR A 58 10.37 -7.55 -13.75
N VAL A 59 11.00 -6.56 -14.37
CA VAL A 59 11.61 -5.41 -13.68
C VAL A 59 10.55 -4.40 -13.23
N GLY A 60 9.52 -4.19 -14.05
CA GLY A 60 8.39 -3.32 -13.76
C GLY A 60 7.12 -4.11 -13.44
N PRO A 61 6.03 -3.40 -13.06
CA PRO A 61 4.74 -4.06 -12.79
C PRO A 61 4.24 -4.91 -13.96
N ASN A 62 3.63 -6.06 -13.64
CA ASN A 62 2.85 -6.84 -14.57
C ASN A 62 1.53 -6.10 -14.86
N PHE A 63 1.34 -5.63 -16.10
CA PHE A 63 0.17 -4.85 -16.47
C PHE A 63 -1.11 -5.69 -16.54
N ASP A 64 -1.02 -6.97 -16.88
CA ASP A 64 -2.19 -7.85 -16.91
C ASP A 64 -2.79 -8.01 -15.51
N GLN A 65 -1.97 -7.93 -14.48
CA GLN A 65 -2.39 -7.93 -13.07
C GLN A 65 -2.78 -6.53 -12.59
N LEU A 66 -1.95 -5.51 -12.88
CA LEU A 66 -2.14 -4.14 -12.39
C LEU A 66 -3.33 -3.43 -13.04
N ARG A 67 -3.62 -3.71 -14.34
CA ARG A 67 -4.68 -3.11 -15.16
C ARG A 67 -4.79 -1.59 -14.99
N PRO A 68 -3.73 -0.86 -15.31
CA PRO A 68 -3.71 0.58 -15.08
C PRO A 68 -4.66 1.30 -16.04
N ASP A 69 -5.32 2.36 -15.57
CA ASP A 69 -6.04 3.26 -16.44
C ASP A 69 -5.09 4.08 -17.35
N GLN A 70 -5.63 4.61 -18.45
CA GLN A 70 -4.86 5.36 -19.44
C GLN A 70 -4.13 6.55 -18.82
N GLN A 71 -4.80 7.33 -17.96
CA GLN A 71 -4.19 8.51 -17.35
C GLN A 71 -3.01 8.17 -16.44
N ARG A 72 -3.11 7.04 -15.73
CA ARG A 72 -2.02 6.53 -14.91
C ARG A 72 -0.82 6.15 -15.76
N VAL A 73 -1.03 5.43 -16.86
CA VAL A 73 0.05 5.07 -17.80
C VAL A 73 0.68 6.31 -18.41
N GLU A 74 -0.12 7.27 -18.89
CA GLU A 74 0.38 8.53 -19.45
C GLU A 74 1.29 9.28 -18.47
N ARG A 75 0.84 9.43 -17.21
CA ARG A 75 1.64 10.08 -16.17
C ARG A 75 2.96 9.36 -15.93
N GLN A 76 2.90 8.03 -15.85
CA GLN A 76 4.08 7.21 -15.57
C GLN A 76 5.07 7.21 -16.73
N VAL A 77 4.61 7.07 -17.96
CA VAL A 77 5.46 7.12 -19.17
C VAL A 77 6.10 8.51 -19.29
N ARG A 78 5.33 9.57 -19.08
CA ARG A 78 5.85 10.94 -19.16
C ARG A 78 6.89 11.24 -18.11
N ASN A 79 6.63 10.87 -16.87
CA ASN A 79 7.46 11.28 -15.74
C ASN A 79 8.56 10.27 -15.39
N GLY A 80 8.40 9.03 -15.79
CA GLY A 80 9.25 7.94 -15.34
C GLY A 80 9.04 7.62 -13.86
N GLY A 81 9.88 6.75 -13.37
CA GLY A 81 9.98 6.37 -11.97
C GLY A 81 11.29 5.65 -11.78
N VAL A 82 11.62 5.17 -10.58
CA VAL A 82 12.87 4.44 -10.42
C VAL A 82 12.79 3.09 -11.11
N GLY A 83 13.84 2.81 -11.87
CA GLY A 83 13.87 1.70 -12.81
C GLY A 83 13.15 1.98 -14.14
N MET A 84 12.17 2.89 -14.18
CA MET A 84 11.49 3.30 -15.41
C MET A 84 11.99 4.68 -15.87
N PRO A 85 12.64 4.79 -17.03
CA PRO A 85 13.08 6.09 -17.54
C PRO A 85 11.89 7.00 -17.87
N SER A 86 12.08 8.31 -17.78
CA SER A 86 11.13 9.28 -18.32
C SER A 86 11.19 9.27 -19.84
N PHE A 87 10.03 9.19 -20.46
CA PHE A 87 9.89 9.23 -21.91
C PHE A 87 9.44 10.61 -22.43
N ARG A 88 9.31 11.62 -21.57
CA ARG A 88 8.87 12.97 -21.93
C ARG A 88 9.62 13.57 -23.11
N ASN A 89 10.93 13.33 -23.20
CA ASN A 89 11.81 13.84 -24.25
C ASN A 89 12.14 12.77 -25.32
N LYS A 90 11.56 11.57 -25.22
CA LYS A 90 11.81 10.45 -26.15
C LYS A 90 10.59 10.12 -27.01
N LEU A 91 9.40 10.35 -26.47
CA LEU A 91 8.13 10.12 -27.14
C LEU A 91 7.36 11.43 -27.22
N SER A 92 6.67 11.63 -28.35
CA SER A 92 5.72 12.73 -28.52
C SER A 92 4.51 12.55 -27.58
N GLN A 93 3.77 13.63 -27.36
CA GLN A 93 2.53 13.58 -26.55
C GLN A 93 1.52 12.57 -27.12
N ILE A 94 1.46 12.45 -28.44
CA ILE A 94 0.57 11.51 -29.15
C ILE A 94 1.01 10.07 -28.87
N GLU A 95 2.30 9.76 -28.98
CA GLU A 95 2.84 8.42 -28.70
C GLU A 95 2.64 8.02 -27.23
N ILE A 96 2.82 8.97 -26.31
CA ILE A 96 2.54 8.74 -24.88
C ILE A 96 1.06 8.38 -24.67
N SER A 97 0.14 9.09 -25.31
CA SER A 97 -1.28 8.81 -25.23
C SER A 97 -1.63 7.48 -25.87
N GLN A 98 -1.07 7.16 -27.02
CA GLN A 98 -1.28 5.92 -27.74
C GLN A 98 -0.80 4.67 -26.96
N VAL A 99 0.41 4.72 -26.39
CA VAL A 99 0.91 3.61 -25.60
C VAL A 99 0.10 3.43 -24.31
N ALA A 100 -0.36 4.52 -23.72
CA ALA A 100 -1.21 4.48 -22.54
C ALA A 100 -2.59 3.90 -22.84
N GLU A 101 -3.19 4.26 -23.96
CA GLU A 101 -4.42 3.67 -24.48
C GLU A 101 -4.24 2.18 -24.75
N PHE A 102 -3.17 1.80 -25.46
CA PHE A 102 -2.87 0.39 -25.74
C PHE A 102 -2.76 -0.45 -24.46
N VAL A 103 -1.98 -0.02 -23.47
CA VAL A 103 -1.83 -0.75 -22.18
C VAL A 103 -3.17 -0.82 -21.47
N SER A 104 -3.90 0.28 -21.37
CA SER A 104 -5.19 0.35 -20.69
C SER A 104 -6.24 -0.53 -21.37
N GLU A 105 -6.39 -0.44 -22.70
CA GLU A 105 -7.37 -1.24 -23.46
C GLU A 105 -7.01 -2.73 -23.48
N SER A 106 -5.72 -3.06 -23.64
CA SER A 106 -5.24 -4.44 -23.63
C SER A 106 -5.50 -5.16 -22.30
N THR A 107 -5.56 -4.40 -21.20
CA THR A 107 -5.80 -4.94 -19.87
C THR A 107 -7.27 -4.83 -19.43
N ARG A 108 -8.14 -4.17 -20.21
CA ARG A 108 -9.58 -4.17 -20.02
C ARG A 108 -10.16 -5.53 -20.41
N SER A 109 -10.72 -6.23 -19.44
CA SER A 109 -11.42 -7.50 -19.71
C SER A 109 -12.72 -7.25 -20.47
N SER A 110 -12.93 -7.95 -21.56
CA SER A 110 -14.12 -7.89 -22.40
C SER A 110 -15.33 -8.55 -21.74
N THR A 111 -15.74 -8.07 -20.57
CA THR A 111 -17.03 -8.43 -19.95
C THR A 111 -17.60 -7.22 -19.26
N MET A 112 -18.62 -6.64 -19.88
CA MET A 112 -19.53 -5.70 -19.25
C MET A 112 -20.27 -6.38 -18.11
N GLY A 113 -20.04 -5.94 -16.89
CA GLY A 113 -20.69 -6.43 -15.68
C GLY A 113 -19.89 -6.01 -14.47
N GLY A 114 -20.15 -4.77 -14.02
CA GLY A 114 -19.37 -4.13 -12.99
C GLY A 114 -19.22 -4.94 -11.73
N SER A 115 -18.02 -5.14 -11.33
CA SER A 115 -17.65 -5.29 -9.93
C SER A 115 -16.14 -5.10 -9.83
N VAL A 116 -15.72 -4.39 -8.81
CA VAL A 116 -14.34 -4.08 -8.42
C VAL A 116 -13.46 -5.33 -8.21
N ALA A 117 -14.02 -6.51 -8.39
CA ALA A 117 -13.39 -7.83 -8.25
C ALA A 117 -12.40 -8.20 -9.38
N ALA A 118 -12.24 -7.38 -10.40
CA ALA A 118 -11.54 -7.75 -11.64
C ALA A 118 -10.00 -7.66 -11.58
N GLY A 119 -9.39 -7.66 -10.41
CA GLY A 119 -7.94 -7.43 -10.27
C GLY A 119 -7.06 -8.68 -10.30
N PHE A 120 -7.47 -9.76 -9.65
CA PHE A 120 -6.70 -11.00 -9.58
C PHE A 120 -7.32 -12.07 -10.50
N LYS A 121 -6.47 -12.76 -11.28
CA LYS A 121 -6.85 -13.94 -12.04
C LYS A 121 -6.16 -15.14 -11.45
N PRO A 122 -6.88 -16.13 -10.92
CA PRO A 122 -6.30 -17.38 -10.50
C PRO A 122 -5.78 -18.17 -11.72
N ASP A 123 -4.78 -18.97 -11.49
CA ASP A 123 -4.26 -19.97 -12.42
C ASP A 123 -3.85 -21.22 -11.63
N ASP A 124 -3.16 -22.16 -12.28
CA ASP A 124 -2.74 -23.42 -11.66
C ASP A 124 -1.37 -23.37 -10.97
N THR A 125 -0.75 -22.19 -10.86
CA THR A 125 0.57 -22.02 -10.25
C THR A 125 0.54 -22.43 -8.79
N LYS A 126 1.47 -23.29 -8.38
CA LYS A 126 1.65 -23.79 -7.00
C LYS A 126 3.01 -23.36 -6.45
N ILE A 127 3.13 -23.35 -5.12
CA ILE A 127 4.37 -22.96 -4.42
C ILE A 127 5.53 -23.87 -4.84
N GLU A 128 5.27 -25.15 -5.03
CA GLU A 128 6.25 -26.19 -5.40
C GLU A 128 6.84 -25.98 -6.79
N ASP A 129 6.14 -25.27 -7.66
CA ASP A 129 6.57 -24.97 -9.04
C ASP A 129 7.54 -23.78 -9.09
N CYS A 130 7.68 -23.03 -7.98
CA CYS A 130 8.39 -21.77 -7.96
C CYS A 130 9.90 -21.96 -7.73
N LYS A 131 10.71 -21.34 -8.61
CA LYS A 131 12.16 -21.24 -8.41
C LYS A 131 12.49 -20.14 -7.41
N GLU A 132 13.58 -20.30 -6.65
CA GLU A 132 14.01 -19.34 -5.62
C GLU A 132 14.15 -17.88 -6.07
N SER A 133 14.41 -17.64 -7.35
CA SER A 133 14.56 -16.31 -7.93
C SER A 133 13.27 -15.74 -8.52
N ASP A 134 12.18 -16.52 -8.55
CA ASP A 134 10.92 -16.12 -9.17
C ASP A 134 9.89 -15.69 -8.14
N PHE A 135 9.98 -14.46 -7.72
CA PHE A 135 9.04 -13.86 -6.75
C PHE A 135 7.61 -13.81 -7.27
N HIS A 136 7.42 -13.60 -8.56
CA HIS A 136 6.08 -13.52 -9.16
C HIS A 136 5.36 -14.88 -9.09
N CYS A 137 6.10 -15.97 -9.20
CA CYS A 137 5.54 -17.29 -9.00
C CYS A 137 4.99 -17.45 -7.57
N PHE A 138 5.76 -17.08 -6.54
CA PHE A 138 5.28 -17.13 -5.15
C PHE A 138 4.10 -16.19 -4.90
N GLU A 139 4.12 -14.97 -5.44
CA GLU A 139 2.99 -14.03 -5.37
C GLU A 139 1.72 -14.66 -5.95
N GLN A 140 1.81 -15.26 -7.15
CA GLN A 140 0.69 -15.90 -7.82
C GLN A 140 0.18 -17.12 -7.04
N ALA A 141 1.08 -18.01 -6.62
CA ALA A 141 0.73 -19.22 -5.88
C ALA A 141 -0.02 -18.93 -4.57
N PHE A 142 0.48 -18.00 -3.76
CA PHE A 142 -0.18 -17.62 -2.52
C PHE A 142 -1.50 -16.87 -2.76
N ALA A 143 -1.59 -16.07 -3.82
CA ALA A 143 -2.84 -15.42 -4.21
C ALA A 143 -3.88 -16.44 -4.70
N ASN A 144 -3.46 -17.52 -5.40
CA ASN A 144 -4.34 -18.63 -5.79
C ASN A 144 -4.94 -19.32 -4.57
N ILE A 145 -4.11 -19.63 -3.54
CA ILE A 145 -4.61 -20.22 -2.29
C ILE A 145 -5.62 -19.27 -1.63
N SER A 146 -5.30 -17.97 -1.57
CA SER A 146 -6.20 -16.97 -0.97
C SER A 146 -7.52 -16.83 -1.72
N TYR A 147 -7.50 -16.96 -3.04
CA TYR A 147 -8.70 -16.92 -3.89
C TYR A 147 -9.55 -18.19 -3.74
N ASN A 148 -8.92 -19.37 -3.83
CA ASN A 148 -9.62 -20.65 -3.85
C ASN A 148 -10.08 -21.09 -2.45
N ASP A 149 -9.17 -21.08 -1.48
CA ASP A 149 -9.36 -21.66 -0.15
C ASP A 149 -9.61 -20.60 0.94
N GLY A 150 -9.57 -19.33 0.55
CA GLY A 150 -9.74 -18.17 1.43
C GLY A 150 -8.45 -17.69 2.10
N PRO A 151 -8.45 -16.42 2.56
CA PRO A 151 -7.21 -15.78 3.04
C PRO A 151 -6.64 -16.40 4.31
N ARG A 152 -7.45 -17.08 5.13
CA ARG A 152 -6.93 -17.74 6.33
C ARG A 152 -6.02 -18.90 5.97
N ALA A 153 -6.42 -19.74 5.03
CA ALA A 153 -5.60 -20.85 4.55
C ALA A 153 -4.27 -20.34 3.97
N ALA A 154 -4.33 -19.30 3.13
CA ALA A 154 -3.13 -18.68 2.57
C ALA A 154 -2.20 -18.11 3.66
N LEU A 155 -2.75 -17.37 4.65
CA LEU A 155 -1.97 -16.77 5.72
C LEU A 155 -1.40 -17.82 6.67
N ASP A 156 -2.13 -18.92 6.94
CA ASP A 156 -1.62 -20.02 7.79
C ASP A 156 -0.41 -20.70 7.15
N LYS A 157 -0.48 -21.01 5.86
CA LYS A 157 0.64 -21.54 5.09
C LYS A 157 1.80 -20.54 5.03
N PHE A 158 1.51 -19.28 4.73
CA PHE A 158 2.48 -18.21 4.64
C PHE A 158 3.23 -17.98 5.96
N ASP A 159 2.53 -17.92 7.09
CA ASP A 159 3.14 -17.74 8.42
C ASP A 159 4.00 -18.93 8.86
N GLN A 160 3.79 -20.12 8.28
CA GLN A 160 4.69 -21.26 8.45
C GLN A 160 5.96 -21.08 7.61
N ASP A 161 5.81 -20.71 6.35
CA ASP A 161 6.90 -20.65 5.38
C ASP A 161 7.90 -19.52 5.67
N ILE A 162 7.43 -18.36 6.17
CA ILE A 162 8.31 -17.23 6.55
C ILE A 162 9.17 -17.49 7.80
N LYS A 163 8.96 -18.61 8.52
CA LYS A 163 9.79 -18.94 9.70
C LYS A 163 11.18 -19.40 9.30
N ALA A 164 11.34 -19.96 8.12
CA ALA A 164 12.62 -20.40 7.57
C ALA A 164 13.21 -19.28 6.68
N PRO A 165 14.54 -19.07 6.73
CA PRO A 165 15.20 -18.20 5.75
C PRO A 165 14.99 -18.74 4.34
N GLY A 166 14.58 -17.86 3.41
CA GLY A 166 14.33 -18.26 2.04
C GLY A 166 13.68 -17.17 1.19
N PRO A 167 13.27 -17.48 -0.04
CA PRO A 167 12.64 -16.52 -0.94
C PRO A 167 11.34 -15.94 -0.36
N ILE A 168 10.51 -16.78 0.27
CA ILE A 168 9.23 -16.35 0.85
C ILE A 168 9.46 -15.40 2.03
N GLU A 169 10.46 -15.65 2.88
CA GLU A 169 10.79 -14.74 3.99
C GLU A 169 11.36 -13.42 3.50
N ARG A 170 12.25 -13.44 2.51
CA ARG A 170 12.87 -12.23 1.94
C ARG A 170 11.85 -11.27 1.34
N ASP A 171 10.87 -11.81 0.61
CA ASP A 171 9.86 -11.04 -0.12
C ASP A 171 8.48 -11.10 0.52
N CYS A 172 8.43 -11.44 1.80
CA CYS A 172 7.19 -11.71 2.53
C CYS A 172 6.17 -10.57 2.40
N HIS A 173 6.62 -9.31 2.40
CA HIS A 173 5.72 -8.17 2.31
C HIS A 173 4.95 -8.13 0.99
N ARG A 174 5.63 -8.37 -0.14
CA ARG A 174 5.03 -8.43 -1.48
C ARG A 174 4.09 -9.63 -1.63
N ILE A 175 4.52 -10.80 -1.14
CA ILE A 175 3.66 -12.00 -1.14
C ILE A 175 2.40 -11.76 -0.31
N ALA A 176 2.53 -11.10 0.84
CA ALA A 176 1.36 -10.74 1.65
C ALA A 176 0.40 -9.78 0.91
N HIS A 177 0.89 -8.85 0.08
CA HIS A 177 0.05 -8.05 -0.82
C HIS A 177 -0.73 -8.94 -1.81
N ALA A 178 -0.08 -9.93 -2.39
CA ALA A 178 -0.72 -10.85 -3.33
C ALA A 178 -1.83 -11.68 -2.65
N ILE A 179 -1.60 -12.14 -1.40
CA ILE A 179 -2.63 -12.80 -0.59
C ILE A 179 -3.83 -11.88 -0.39
N GLY A 180 -3.60 -10.59 -0.08
CA GLY A 180 -4.66 -9.58 0.05
C GLY A 180 -5.45 -9.36 -1.24
N ALA A 181 -4.77 -9.35 -2.37
CA ALA A 181 -5.40 -9.25 -3.70
C ALA A 181 -6.30 -10.45 -4.01
N GLY A 182 -5.82 -11.67 -3.73
CA GLY A 182 -6.61 -12.90 -3.85
C GLY A 182 -7.83 -12.89 -2.94
N ALA A 183 -7.65 -12.45 -1.69
CA ALA A 183 -8.74 -12.32 -0.71
C ALA A 183 -9.84 -11.36 -1.17
N LEU A 184 -9.48 -10.20 -1.70
CA LEU A 184 -10.48 -9.26 -2.22
C LEU A 184 -11.31 -9.88 -3.34
N SER A 185 -10.67 -10.66 -4.23
CA SER A 185 -11.35 -11.37 -5.30
C SER A 185 -12.20 -12.53 -4.77
N HIS A 186 -11.73 -13.28 -3.77
CA HIS A 186 -12.50 -14.32 -3.06
C HIS A 186 -13.80 -13.76 -2.47
N PHE A 187 -13.76 -12.56 -1.90
CA PHE A 187 -14.94 -11.87 -1.35
C PHE A 187 -15.64 -10.94 -2.37
N HIS A 188 -15.45 -11.15 -3.65
CA HIS A 188 -16.12 -10.41 -4.73
C HIS A 188 -16.03 -8.88 -4.58
N GLY A 189 -14.87 -8.39 -4.17
CA GLY A 189 -14.62 -6.95 -3.98
C GLY A 189 -15.10 -6.38 -2.64
N ASN A 190 -15.60 -7.20 -1.73
CA ASN A 190 -16.03 -6.74 -0.41
C ASN A 190 -14.83 -6.52 0.52
N VAL A 191 -14.37 -5.25 0.58
CA VAL A 191 -13.22 -4.84 1.40
C VAL A 191 -13.42 -5.19 2.87
N GLY A 192 -14.62 -4.97 3.45
CA GLY A 192 -14.89 -5.25 4.85
C GLY A 192 -14.75 -6.73 5.20
N GLN A 193 -15.26 -7.63 4.35
CA GLN A 193 -15.12 -9.08 4.54
C GLN A 193 -13.67 -9.53 4.39
N ALA A 194 -12.97 -9.06 3.35
CA ALA A 194 -11.56 -9.37 3.15
C ALA A 194 -10.72 -8.93 4.36
N PHE A 195 -10.98 -7.72 4.90
CA PHE A 195 -10.26 -7.21 6.06
C PHE A 195 -10.41 -8.09 7.30
N VAL A 196 -11.65 -8.44 7.68
CA VAL A 196 -11.90 -9.21 8.92
C VAL A 196 -11.53 -10.68 8.80
N ALA A 197 -11.36 -11.18 7.59
CA ALA A 197 -10.94 -12.55 7.33
C ALA A 197 -9.44 -12.78 7.50
N GLY A 198 -8.64 -11.71 7.51
CA GLY A 198 -7.19 -11.76 7.63
C GLY A 198 -6.64 -11.33 8.98
N ARG A 199 -5.32 -11.24 9.03
CA ARG A 199 -4.54 -10.74 10.17
C ARG A 199 -3.30 -10.00 9.69
N PRO A 200 -2.68 -9.13 10.53
CA PRO A 200 -1.41 -8.52 10.17
C PRO A 200 -0.35 -9.63 10.06
N SER A 201 0.24 -9.77 8.89
CA SER A 201 1.33 -10.69 8.63
C SER A 201 2.35 -9.95 7.78
N CYS A 202 3.63 -10.17 8.04
CA CYS A 202 4.73 -9.50 7.36
C CYS A 202 4.48 -7.99 7.16
N THR A 203 4.50 -7.23 8.26
CA THR A 203 4.31 -5.78 8.26
C THR A 203 2.98 -5.33 7.64
N SER A 204 1.91 -6.11 7.89
CA SER A 204 0.54 -5.81 7.43
C SER A 204 0.32 -5.81 5.91
N GLY A 205 1.23 -6.40 5.13
CA GLY A 205 1.15 -6.44 3.67
C GLY A 205 -0.19 -6.97 3.14
N TYR A 206 -0.80 -7.93 3.82
CA TYR A 206 -2.12 -8.45 3.49
C TYR A 206 -3.18 -7.32 3.34
N TYR A 207 -3.24 -6.41 4.30
CA TYR A 207 -4.21 -5.31 4.28
C TYR A 207 -3.90 -4.29 3.19
N HIS A 208 -2.61 -4.09 2.90
CA HIS A 208 -2.18 -3.19 1.83
C HIS A 208 -2.65 -3.71 0.47
N GLY A 209 -2.46 -4.98 0.19
CA GLY A 209 -2.86 -5.59 -1.08
C GLY A 209 -4.37 -5.56 -1.35
N ILE A 210 -5.22 -5.67 -0.30
CA ILE A 210 -6.67 -5.47 -0.43
C ILE A 210 -6.97 -4.06 -0.96
N LEU A 211 -6.35 -3.04 -0.37
CA LEU A 211 -6.68 -1.64 -0.68
C LEU A 211 -6.08 -1.16 -1.99
N GLU A 212 -4.89 -1.65 -2.34
CA GLU A 212 -4.35 -1.44 -3.69
C GLU A 212 -5.33 -1.91 -4.77
N ARG A 213 -5.83 -3.12 -4.61
CA ARG A 213 -6.77 -3.71 -5.57
C ARG A 213 -8.14 -3.04 -5.53
N ALA A 214 -8.59 -2.59 -4.36
CA ALA A 214 -9.87 -1.89 -4.23
C ALA A 214 -9.92 -0.56 -5.00
N PHE A 215 -8.77 0.09 -5.23
CA PHE A 215 -8.70 1.30 -6.04
C PHE A 215 -8.69 1.04 -7.56
N LEU A 216 -8.43 -0.19 -8.01
CA LEU A 216 -8.47 -0.50 -9.43
C LEU A 216 -9.89 -0.28 -9.99
N GLY A 217 -9.99 0.45 -11.07
CA GLY A 217 -11.26 0.81 -11.69
C GLY A 217 -12.02 1.96 -11.01
N VAL A 218 -11.46 2.59 -9.98
CA VAL A 218 -12.01 3.83 -9.41
C VAL A 218 -11.60 5.00 -10.27
N ASP A 219 -12.57 5.79 -10.73
CA ASP A 219 -12.31 7.05 -11.41
C ASP A 219 -11.55 8.04 -10.50
N GLN A 220 -10.55 8.75 -11.03
CA GLN A 220 -9.73 9.67 -10.25
C GLN A 220 -10.57 10.77 -9.57
N SER A 221 -11.63 11.24 -10.21
CA SER A 221 -12.53 12.25 -9.64
C SER A 221 -13.28 11.74 -8.40
N LYS A 222 -13.49 10.42 -8.31
CA LYS A 222 -14.19 9.73 -7.21
C LYS A 222 -13.25 9.16 -6.15
N LEU A 223 -11.94 9.34 -6.29
CA LEU A 223 -10.92 8.72 -5.44
C LEU A 223 -11.15 9.02 -3.94
N GLY A 224 -11.43 10.28 -3.58
CA GLY A 224 -11.72 10.65 -2.19
C GLY A 224 -13.02 10.06 -1.65
N GLN A 225 -14.02 9.84 -2.49
CA GLN A 225 -15.27 9.18 -2.10
C GLN A 225 -15.05 7.69 -1.86
N ALA A 226 -14.32 7.03 -2.77
CA ALA A 226 -13.97 5.61 -2.64
C ALA A 226 -13.14 5.36 -1.38
N ALA A 227 -12.11 6.19 -1.14
CA ALA A 227 -11.27 6.11 0.05
C ALA A 227 -12.10 6.20 1.35
N ARG A 228 -13.05 7.15 1.43
CA ARG A 228 -13.95 7.23 2.59
C ARG A 228 -14.81 5.98 2.76
N LYS A 229 -15.28 5.39 1.65
CA LYS A 229 -16.16 4.22 1.69
C LYS A 229 -15.43 2.96 2.14
N PHE A 230 -14.22 2.71 1.64
CA PHE A 230 -13.50 1.45 1.89
C PHE A 230 -13.29 1.14 3.37
N CYS A 231 -12.91 2.14 4.17
CA CYS A 231 -12.68 1.95 5.61
C CYS A 231 -13.85 2.38 6.50
N SER A 232 -15.05 2.57 5.95
CA SER A 232 -16.24 2.96 6.74
C SER A 232 -17.05 1.78 7.26
N ASP A 233 -16.76 0.55 6.80
CA ASP A 233 -17.49 -0.65 7.23
C ASP A 233 -17.39 -0.82 8.76
N PRO A 234 -18.54 -1.03 9.46
CA PRO A 234 -18.56 -1.25 10.91
C PRO A 234 -17.63 -2.38 11.38
N LYS A 235 -17.43 -3.42 10.57
CA LYS A 235 -16.52 -4.52 10.85
C LYS A 235 -15.07 -4.08 10.96
N ILE A 236 -14.66 -3.09 10.15
CA ILE A 236 -13.32 -2.48 10.20
C ILE A 236 -13.19 -1.55 11.41
N ARG A 237 -14.28 -0.95 11.85
CA ARG A 237 -14.32 0.02 12.96
C ARG A 237 -14.48 -0.62 14.34
N THR A 238 -14.18 -1.89 14.50
CA THR A 238 -14.29 -2.62 15.77
C THR A 238 -13.24 -2.20 16.81
N SER A 239 -12.04 -1.83 16.38
CA SER A 239 -10.98 -1.27 17.23
C SER A 239 -10.22 -0.18 16.50
N GLU A 240 -9.47 0.65 17.21
CA GLU A 240 -8.58 1.64 16.61
C GLU A 240 -7.47 0.96 15.81
N PHE A 241 -6.97 -0.18 16.28
CA PHE A 241 -5.96 -0.97 15.60
C PHE A 241 -6.42 -1.41 14.20
N ILE A 242 -7.61 -2.04 14.08
CA ILE A 242 -8.13 -2.50 12.78
C ILE A 242 -8.47 -1.31 11.88
N ALA A 243 -9.05 -0.25 12.44
CA ALA A 243 -9.33 0.99 11.71
C ALA A 243 -8.04 1.62 11.15
N TYR A 244 -6.98 1.65 11.97
CA TYR A 244 -5.64 2.10 11.56
C TYR A 244 -5.11 1.29 10.38
N GLN A 245 -5.17 -0.06 10.43
CA GLN A 245 -4.69 -0.92 9.35
C GLN A 245 -5.36 -0.57 8.01
N CYS A 246 -6.68 -0.37 8.04
CA CYS A 246 -7.41 0.00 6.81
C CYS A 246 -6.99 1.38 6.30
N VAL A 247 -7.00 2.37 7.17
CA VAL A 247 -6.75 3.76 6.76
C VAL A 247 -5.28 3.97 6.37
N HIS A 248 -4.36 3.30 7.05
CA HIS A 248 -2.94 3.30 6.69
C HIS A 248 -2.71 2.63 5.32
N GLY A 249 -3.32 1.47 5.12
CA GLY A 249 -3.29 0.79 3.82
C GLY A 249 -3.92 1.61 2.68
N LEU A 250 -4.94 2.44 2.96
CA LEU A 250 -5.42 3.42 1.97
C LEU A 250 -4.31 4.34 1.48
N GLY A 251 -3.43 4.78 2.38
CA GLY A 251 -2.29 5.64 2.01
C GLY A 251 -1.35 4.96 1.03
N HIS A 252 -1.01 3.68 1.26
CA HIS A 252 -0.24 2.86 0.32
C HIS A 252 -0.95 2.76 -1.04
N GLY A 253 -2.21 2.35 -1.03
CA GLY A 253 -3.00 2.22 -2.25
C GLY A 253 -3.12 3.52 -3.04
N LEU A 254 -3.25 4.67 -2.36
CA LEU A 254 -3.29 5.98 -3.00
C LEU A 254 -1.97 6.33 -3.70
N MET A 255 -0.82 6.09 -3.06
CA MET A 255 0.49 6.34 -3.68
C MET A 255 0.68 5.48 -4.93
N ILE A 256 0.33 4.20 -4.85
CA ILE A 256 0.42 3.27 -5.98
C ILE A 256 -0.56 3.67 -7.08
N TYR A 257 -1.83 3.92 -6.72
CA TYR A 257 -2.87 4.34 -7.67
C TYR A 257 -2.51 5.62 -8.42
N THR A 258 -1.95 6.63 -7.72
CA THR A 258 -1.60 7.92 -8.33
C THR A 258 -0.28 7.90 -9.11
N GLY A 259 0.39 6.75 -9.22
CA GLY A 259 1.72 6.65 -9.83
C GLY A 259 2.78 7.39 -9.01
N TYR A 260 2.73 7.25 -7.69
CA TYR A 260 3.63 7.91 -6.73
C TYR A 260 3.56 9.45 -6.78
N ASP A 261 2.35 9.99 -6.97
CA ASP A 261 2.11 11.43 -6.84
C ASP A 261 1.83 11.78 -5.37
N LEU A 262 2.89 12.17 -4.64
CA LEU A 262 2.81 12.48 -3.22
C LEU A 262 1.80 13.59 -2.88
N PRO A 263 1.79 14.77 -3.57
CA PRO A 263 0.78 15.81 -3.30
C PRO A 263 -0.65 15.35 -3.50
N VAL A 264 -0.95 14.63 -4.58
CA VAL A 264 -2.30 14.14 -4.88
C VAL A 264 -2.74 13.13 -3.83
N SER A 265 -1.84 12.23 -3.42
CA SER A 265 -2.12 11.21 -2.39
C SER A 265 -2.39 11.85 -1.04
N LEU A 266 -1.56 12.79 -0.59
CA LEU A 266 -1.75 13.53 0.66
C LEU A 266 -3.06 14.36 0.64
N HIS A 267 -3.36 15.03 -0.48
CA HIS A 267 -4.62 15.78 -0.63
C HIS A 267 -5.86 14.89 -0.61
N THR A 268 -5.72 13.63 -1.04
CA THR A 268 -6.81 12.67 -0.96
C THR A 268 -7.02 12.20 0.47
N CYS A 269 -5.96 12.03 1.27
CA CYS A 269 -6.06 11.79 2.71
C CYS A 269 -6.81 12.90 3.45
N ASP A 270 -6.63 14.17 3.06
CA ASP A 270 -7.35 15.31 3.64
C ASP A 270 -8.88 15.20 3.50
N LYS A 271 -9.37 14.44 2.51
CA LYS A 271 -10.80 14.23 2.28
C LYS A 271 -11.43 13.19 3.21
N LEU A 272 -10.62 12.48 3.99
CA LEU A 272 -11.09 11.53 5.00
C LEU A 272 -11.62 12.23 6.24
N ARG A 273 -12.23 11.46 7.16
CA ARG A 273 -12.59 11.98 8.47
C ARG A 273 -11.34 12.44 9.21
N GLN A 274 -11.46 13.49 10.01
CA GLN A 274 -10.31 14.10 10.71
C GLN A 274 -9.45 13.09 11.47
N GLY A 275 -10.06 12.13 12.18
CA GLY A 275 -9.33 11.08 12.91
C GLY A 275 -8.62 10.06 12.01
N ASP A 276 -8.94 9.99 10.73
CA ASP A 276 -8.35 9.05 9.77
C ASP A 276 -7.21 9.68 8.95
N GLN A 277 -7.20 11.01 8.82
CA GLN A 277 -6.26 11.72 7.93
C GLN A 277 -4.81 11.42 8.26
N LEU A 278 -4.47 11.39 9.53
CA LEU A 278 -3.11 11.16 10.00
C LEU A 278 -2.63 9.74 9.65
N SER A 279 -3.45 8.72 9.90
CA SER A 279 -3.12 7.32 9.57
C SER A 279 -2.93 7.10 8.06
N CYS A 280 -3.79 7.72 7.24
CA CYS A 280 -3.65 7.71 5.78
C CYS A 280 -2.32 8.36 5.34
N THR A 281 -1.98 9.50 5.90
CA THR A 281 -0.71 10.18 5.65
C THR A 281 0.50 9.28 5.99
N GLY A 282 0.39 8.49 7.05
CA GLY A 282 1.40 7.48 7.40
C GLY A 282 1.63 6.47 6.28
N GLY A 283 0.58 5.88 5.73
CA GLY A 283 0.69 4.94 4.62
C GLY A 283 1.27 5.58 3.35
N VAL A 284 0.88 6.81 3.06
CA VAL A 284 1.44 7.60 1.94
C VAL A 284 2.95 7.76 2.08
N PHE A 285 3.47 8.16 3.25
CA PHE A 285 4.90 8.33 3.43
C PHE A 285 5.65 7.01 3.52
N MET A 286 5.06 5.96 4.09
CA MET A 286 5.69 4.65 4.11
C MET A 286 5.91 4.14 2.69
N GLU A 287 4.91 4.21 1.83
CA GLU A 287 5.03 3.83 0.41
C GLU A 287 5.98 4.76 -0.36
N ASN A 288 6.04 6.04 -0.01
CA ASN A 288 7.00 6.98 -0.60
C ASN A 288 8.45 6.61 -0.29
N TYR A 289 8.73 6.09 0.91
CA TYR A 289 10.08 5.73 1.37
C TYR A 289 10.49 4.31 1.01
N GLN A 290 9.56 3.37 1.13
CA GLN A 290 9.75 1.94 0.90
C GLN A 290 8.64 1.44 0.00
N SER A 291 8.83 1.64 -1.30
CA SER A 291 7.84 1.21 -2.29
C SER A 291 7.65 -0.30 -2.26
N SER A 292 6.40 -0.73 -2.19
CA SER A 292 5.99 -2.13 -2.30
C SER A 292 6.41 -2.77 -3.63
N TYR A 293 6.63 -1.97 -4.66
CA TYR A 293 7.02 -2.41 -6.01
C TYR A 293 8.46 -2.04 -6.39
N GLY A 294 9.30 -1.66 -5.44
CA GLY A 294 10.71 -1.31 -5.70
C GLY A 294 10.89 0.00 -6.48
N VAL A 295 9.83 0.79 -6.62
CA VAL A 295 9.88 2.09 -7.31
C VAL A 295 10.50 3.13 -6.39
N THR A 296 11.53 3.87 -6.82
CA THR A 296 11.96 5.06 -6.07
C THR A 296 11.10 6.25 -6.43
N SER A 297 10.45 6.83 -5.47
CA SER A 297 9.62 8.02 -5.67
C SER A 297 10.45 9.22 -6.13
N ARG A 298 9.91 9.99 -7.08
CA ARG A 298 10.47 11.29 -7.49
C ARG A 298 10.51 12.34 -6.38
N TRP A 299 9.76 12.10 -5.32
CA TRP A 299 9.70 12.94 -4.12
C TRP A 299 10.80 12.61 -3.09
N LEU A 300 11.89 12.01 -3.55
CA LEU A 300 13.06 11.71 -2.75
C LEU A 300 14.30 12.35 -3.37
N LYS A 301 15.18 12.95 -2.56
CA LYS A 301 16.43 13.58 -3.03
C LYS A 301 17.65 12.79 -2.56
N ALA A 302 18.58 12.50 -3.45
CA ALA A 302 19.76 11.69 -3.13
C ALA A 302 20.67 12.34 -2.04
N LYS A 303 20.78 13.67 -2.06
CA LYS A 303 21.66 14.44 -1.17
C LYS A 303 20.97 14.97 0.10
N ASP A 304 19.64 14.91 0.16
CA ASP A 304 18.85 15.35 1.32
C ASP A 304 17.95 14.20 1.76
N LEU A 305 18.36 13.47 2.78
CA LEU A 305 17.64 12.32 3.29
C LEU A 305 16.43 12.67 4.16
N ILE A 306 16.31 13.94 4.57
CA ILE A 306 15.15 14.47 5.31
C ILE A 306 14.03 14.91 4.36
N TYR A 307 14.37 15.27 3.11
CA TYR A 307 13.35 15.58 2.12
C TYR A 307 12.45 14.34 1.86
N PRO A 308 11.10 14.48 1.81
CA PRO A 308 10.34 15.72 1.66
C PRO A 308 9.87 16.36 2.96
N CYS A 309 10.22 15.87 4.16
CA CYS A 309 9.67 16.31 5.44
C CYS A 309 9.89 17.81 5.70
N ASN A 310 11.05 18.34 5.31
CA ASN A 310 11.37 19.76 5.39
C ASN A 310 10.65 20.66 4.35
N SER A 311 9.79 20.07 3.50
CA SER A 311 9.14 20.79 2.39
C SER A 311 7.63 20.58 2.31
N VAL A 312 7.08 19.58 3.01
CA VAL A 312 5.62 19.35 3.07
C VAL A 312 4.97 20.30 4.08
N ALA A 313 3.65 20.50 3.92
CA ALA A 313 2.89 21.31 4.88
C ALA A 313 2.95 20.70 6.29
N GLU A 314 2.88 21.56 7.32
CA GLU A 314 3.05 21.22 8.74
C GLU A 314 2.17 20.03 9.16
N LYS A 315 0.93 19.98 8.71
CA LYS A 315 -0.02 18.92 9.04
C LYS A 315 0.40 17.51 8.59
N TYR A 316 1.33 17.40 7.64
CA TYR A 316 1.85 16.13 7.13
C TYR A 316 3.18 15.72 7.76
N LYS A 317 3.84 16.61 8.49
CA LYS A 317 5.22 16.40 8.96
C LYS A 317 5.35 15.29 9.98
N TYR A 318 4.35 15.06 10.82
CA TYR A 318 4.43 14.03 11.86
C TYR A 318 4.84 12.68 11.27
N TYR A 319 4.02 12.06 10.43
CA TYR A 319 4.36 10.76 9.85
C TYR A 319 5.49 10.80 8.83
N CYS A 320 5.73 11.95 8.21
CA CYS A 320 6.92 12.10 7.40
C CYS A 320 8.18 11.86 8.24
N TYR A 321 8.30 12.51 9.40
CA TYR A 321 9.44 12.35 10.29
C TYR A 321 9.43 11.03 11.08
N ASP A 322 8.25 10.51 11.42
CA ASP A 322 8.07 9.22 12.11
C ASP A 322 8.49 8.01 11.26
N LEU A 323 8.58 8.19 9.95
CA LEU A 323 8.95 7.14 9.00
C LEU A 323 10.29 7.38 8.29
N VAL A 324 10.95 8.54 8.53
CA VAL A 324 12.08 8.99 7.70
C VAL A 324 13.33 8.11 7.82
N THR A 325 13.53 7.43 8.94
CA THR A 325 14.71 6.57 9.13
C THR A 325 14.67 5.32 8.27
N ALA A 326 13.49 4.84 7.87
CA ALA A 326 13.35 3.77 6.88
C ALA A 326 14.03 4.11 5.54
N ARG A 327 14.05 5.42 5.18
CA ARG A 327 14.82 5.91 4.03
C ARG A 327 16.30 6.14 4.35
N ILE A 328 16.60 6.71 5.54
CA ILE A 328 17.96 7.08 5.91
C ILE A 328 18.86 5.84 6.05
N LEU A 329 18.38 4.83 6.76
CA LEU A 329 19.17 3.65 7.13
C LEU A 329 19.82 2.93 5.94
N PRO A 330 19.11 2.58 4.87
CA PRO A 330 19.73 1.95 3.70
C PRO A 330 20.80 2.85 3.04
N LYS A 331 20.59 4.18 3.03
CA LYS A 331 21.50 5.13 2.40
C LYS A 331 22.79 5.36 3.21
N VAL A 332 22.78 5.03 4.48
CA VAL A 332 23.96 5.06 5.35
C VAL A 332 24.49 3.66 5.70
N ASN A 333 24.09 2.64 4.94
CA ASN A 333 24.48 1.23 5.16
C ASN A 333 24.19 0.76 6.60
N TYR A 334 23.01 1.08 7.12
CA TYR A 334 22.55 0.75 8.48
C TYR A 334 23.51 1.22 9.58
N ASN A 335 24.27 2.27 9.31
CA ASN A 335 25.10 2.92 10.34
C ASN A 335 24.24 3.83 11.21
N TRP A 336 23.83 3.34 12.37
CA TRP A 336 22.93 4.01 13.30
C TRP A 336 23.45 5.36 13.81
N LYS A 337 24.79 5.53 13.98
CA LYS A 337 25.37 6.82 14.34
C LYS A 337 25.18 7.85 13.23
N LYS A 338 25.36 7.45 11.96
CA LYS A 338 25.09 8.32 10.82
C LYS A 338 23.59 8.61 10.69
N ALA A 339 22.72 7.63 10.93
CA ALA A 339 21.27 7.86 10.93
C ALA A 339 20.85 8.87 12.02
N ALA A 340 21.36 8.72 13.24
CA ALA A 340 21.14 9.69 14.33
C ALA A 340 21.64 11.09 13.97
N ALA A 341 22.79 11.21 13.27
CA ALA A 341 23.29 12.51 12.80
C ALA A 341 22.34 13.16 11.77
N TRP A 342 21.68 12.35 10.92
CA TRP A 342 20.63 12.85 10.03
C TRP A 342 19.39 13.30 10.79
N CYS A 343 18.92 12.55 11.80
CA CYS A 343 17.80 12.98 12.64
C CYS A 343 18.03 14.33 13.30
N ARG A 344 19.26 14.61 13.76
CA ARG A 344 19.63 15.92 14.36
C ARG A 344 19.61 17.10 13.37
N ARG A 345 19.53 16.83 12.06
CA ARG A 345 19.39 17.86 11.01
C ARG A 345 17.92 18.17 10.70
N SER A 346 16.98 17.45 11.32
CA SER A 346 15.56 17.77 11.24
C SER A 346 15.28 19.14 11.86
N GLU A 347 14.16 19.73 11.52
CA GLU A 347 13.67 20.93 12.19
C GLU A 347 13.55 20.65 13.71
N PRO A 348 13.95 21.57 14.60
CA PRO A 348 14.08 21.29 16.03
C PRO A 348 12.87 20.62 16.68
N ARG A 349 11.66 21.03 16.28
CA ARG A 349 10.39 20.44 16.75
C ARG A 349 10.26 18.95 16.38
N TRP A 350 10.83 18.53 15.26
CA TRP A 350 10.68 17.20 14.69
C TRP A 350 11.85 16.25 14.97
N VAL A 351 12.90 16.74 15.61
CA VAL A 351 14.03 15.91 16.04
C VAL A 351 13.58 14.73 16.91
N PRO A 352 12.73 14.91 17.95
CA PRO A 352 12.24 13.79 18.76
C PRO A 352 11.54 12.73 17.90
N VAL A 353 10.64 13.13 17.00
CA VAL A 353 9.87 12.22 16.13
C VAL A 353 10.78 11.43 15.17
N CYS A 354 11.86 12.03 14.66
CA CYS A 354 12.85 11.29 13.88
C CYS A 354 13.57 10.22 14.74
N PHE A 355 13.78 10.44 16.02
CA PHE A 355 14.34 9.43 16.92
C PHE A 355 13.31 8.37 17.33
N GLU A 356 12.01 8.69 17.32
CA GLU A 356 10.92 7.71 17.40
C GLU A 356 10.96 6.81 16.16
N SER A 357 11.06 7.37 14.95
CA SER A 357 11.30 6.61 13.72
C SER A 357 12.48 5.64 13.83
N MET A 358 13.61 6.11 14.41
CA MET A 358 14.78 5.27 14.61
C MET A 358 14.52 4.10 15.57
N GLY A 359 13.72 4.28 16.59
CA GLY A 359 13.31 3.24 17.55
C GLY A 359 12.45 2.18 16.88
N ARG A 360 11.47 2.59 16.09
CA ARG A 360 10.63 1.68 15.30
C ARG A 360 11.49 0.82 14.36
N ASP A 361 12.39 1.44 13.60
CA ASP A 361 13.22 0.70 12.65
C ASP A 361 14.27 -0.18 13.36
N ALA A 362 14.74 0.22 14.56
CA ALA A 362 15.59 -0.64 15.38
C ALA A 362 14.88 -1.89 15.84
N SER A 363 13.58 -1.82 16.17
CA SER A 363 12.74 -2.94 16.51
C SER A 363 12.68 -3.95 15.36
N GLY A 364 12.29 -3.52 14.18
CA GLY A 364 12.22 -4.37 12.98
C GLY A 364 13.58 -4.95 12.59
N PHE A 365 14.62 -4.11 12.50
CA PHE A 365 15.97 -4.53 12.11
C PHE A 365 16.57 -5.60 13.04
N THR A 366 16.30 -5.52 14.33
CA THR A 366 16.83 -6.47 15.32
C THR A 366 15.95 -7.71 15.50
N ARG A 367 14.85 -7.83 14.75
CA ARG A 367 13.82 -8.87 14.94
C ARG A 367 13.28 -8.88 16.37
N LEU A 368 13.00 -7.70 16.90
CA LEU A 368 12.44 -7.43 18.22
C LEU A 368 13.35 -7.90 19.38
N ASP A 369 14.66 -7.92 19.21
CA ASP A 369 15.64 -8.25 20.25
C ASP A 369 15.85 -7.05 21.19
N PRO A 370 15.40 -7.11 22.50
CA PRO A 370 15.47 -5.97 23.39
C PRO A 370 16.88 -5.47 23.64
N ALA A 371 17.87 -6.39 23.77
CA ALA A 371 19.25 -6.01 24.06
C ALA A 371 19.92 -5.29 22.87
N LYS A 372 19.62 -5.73 21.65
CA LYS A 372 20.10 -5.06 20.43
C LYS A 372 19.45 -3.69 20.27
N ILE A 373 18.14 -3.58 20.51
CA ILE A 373 17.42 -2.30 20.47
C ILE A 373 18.04 -1.29 21.44
N LEU A 374 18.28 -1.69 22.70
CA LEU A 374 18.91 -0.80 23.69
C LEU A 374 20.31 -0.32 23.25
N ARG A 375 21.12 -1.21 22.64
CA ARG A 375 22.42 -0.81 22.08
C ARG A 375 22.29 0.22 20.97
N ILE A 376 21.30 0.04 20.08
CA ILE A 376 21.02 0.99 19.00
C ILE A 376 20.53 2.31 19.57
N CYS A 377 19.53 2.31 20.46
CA CYS A 377 18.95 3.52 21.00
C CYS A 377 19.96 4.38 21.81
N ARG A 378 21.03 3.78 22.35
CA ARG A 378 22.11 4.55 23.03
C ARG A 378 22.77 5.60 22.11
N VAL A 379 22.78 5.39 20.78
CA VAL A 379 23.40 6.37 19.86
C VAL A 379 22.55 7.64 19.70
N ALA A 380 21.29 7.59 20.16
CA ALA A 380 20.39 8.74 20.16
C ALA A 380 20.81 9.82 21.18
N GLY A 381 21.60 9.47 22.22
CA GLY A 381 22.05 10.40 23.24
C GLY A 381 20.89 10.91 24.09
N ASN A 382 20.67 12.23 24.11
CA ASN A 382 19.54 12.84 24.83
C ASN A 382 18.16 12.44 24.32
N MET A 383 18.05 11.82 23.12
CA MET A 383 16.82 11.31 22.52
C MET A 383 16.67 9.78 22.69
N THR A 384 17.44 9.18 23.62
CA THR A 384 17.33 7.73 23.90
C THR A 384 15.95 7.34 24.37
N ARG A 385 15.25 8.20 25.07
CA ARG A 385 13.91 8.01 25.60
C ARG A 385 12.89 7.82 24.45
N GLU A 386 12.93 8.68 23.44
CA GLU A 386 12.07 8.66 22.26
C GLU A 386 12.28 7.38 21.44
N CYS A 387 13.55 7.02 21.23
CA CYS A 387 13.92 5.78 20.55
C CYS A 387 13.37 4.53 21.26
N ILE A 388 13.53 4.42 22.58
CA ILE A 388 13.03 3.27 23.35
C ILE A 388 11.51 3.23 23.39
N TYR A 389 10.85 4.38 23.51
CA TYR A 389 9.39 4.50 23.46
C TYR A 389 8.83 3.92 22.17
N ALA A 390 9.30 4.42 21.02
CA ALA A 390 8.80 3.98 19.73
C ALA A 390 9.13 2.51 19.43
N ALA A 391 10.29 2.02 19.90
CA ALA A 391 10.60 0.60 19.82
C ALA A 391 9.61 -0.24 20.63
N ALA A 392 9.19 0.20 21.81
CA ALA A 392 8.20 -0.52 22.63
C ALA A 392 6.81 -0.51 21.97
N VAL A 393 6.41 0.59 21.34
CA VAL A 393 5.18 0.70 20.53
C VAL A 393 5.23 -0.32 19.40
N ASP A 394 6.29 -0.33 18.59
CA ASP A 394 6.43 -1.20 17.42
C ASP A 394 6.53 -2.69 17.82
N MET A 395 7.25 -3.03 18.88
CA MET A 395 7.30 -4.41 19.37
C MET A 395 5.92 -4.91 19.81
N THR A 396 5.15 -4.05 20.49
CA THR A 396 3.78 -4.40 20.96
C THR A 396 2.83 -4.51 19.79
N TYR A 397 2.97 -3.65 18.77
CA TYR A 397 2.23 -3.69 17.53
C TYR A 397 2.49 -4.99 16.76
N THR A 398 3.76 -5.33 16.55
CA THR A 398 4.18 -6.48 15.75
C THR A 398 3.79 -7.81 16.38
N ASP A 399 3.95 -7.93 17.71
CA ASP A 399 3.56 -9.14 18.45
C ASP A 399 2.06 -9.22 18.76
N VAL A 400 1.33 -8.12 18.60
CA VAL A 400 -0.03 -7.95 19.16
C VAL A 400 -0.06 -8.33 20.64
N SER A 401 1.06 -8.15 21.32
CA SER A 401 1.33 -8.59 22.69
C SER A 401 2.47 -7.79 23.30
N PRO A 402 2.44 -7.45 24.60
CA PRO A 402 3.50 -6.71 25.26
C PRO A 402 4.71 -7.59 25.65
N ARG A 403 4.73 -8.89 25.33
CA ARG A 403 5.69 -9.85 25.91
C ARG A 403 7.15 -9.41 25.74
N ARG A 404 7.60 -9.15 24.51
CA ARG A 404 8.99 -8.74 24.24
C ARG A 404 9.25 -7.28 24.61
N ALA A 405 8.26 -6.41 24.42
CA ALA A 405 8.34 -5.01 24.80
C ALA A 405 8.52 -4.82 26.33
N ARG A 406 7.90 -5.70 27.15
CA ARG A 406 8.14 -5.70 28.61
C ARG A 406 9.61 -5.91 28.93
N VAL A 407 10.26 -6.90 28.32
CA VAL A 407 11.69 -7.17 28.55
C VAL A 407 12.52 -5.93 28.18
N LEU A 408 12.20 -5.28 27.06
CA LEU A 408 12.84 -4.01 26.67
C LEU A 408 12.70 -2.95 27.79
N CYS A 409 11.45 -2.71 28.25
CA CYS A 409 11.18 -1.66 29.22
C CYS A 409 11.77 -1.98 30.61
N ASP A 410 11.73 -3.23 31.06
CA ASP A 410 12.27 -3.65 32.36
C ASP A 410 13.81 -3.55 32.41
N THR A 411 14.49 -3.75 31.26
CA THR A 411 15.95 -3.67 31.12
C THR A 411 16.46 -2.30 30.67
N ALA A 412 15.55 -1.40 30.29
CA ALA A 412 15.88 -0.04 29.88
C ALA A 412 16.48 0.78 31.04
N PRO A 413 17.28 1.85 30.77
CA PRO A 413 17.75 2.77 31.78
C PRO A 413 16.58 3.32 32.62
N ALA A 414 16.77 3.43 33.94
CA ALA A 414 15.70 3.82 34.87
C ALA A 414 14.95 5.08 34.44
N ALA A 415 15.67 6.10 33.96
CA ALA A 415 15.10 7.37 33.51
C ALA A 415 14.19 7.23 32.26
N THR A 416 14.22 6.10 31.55
CA THR A 416 13.43 5.88 30.32
C THR A 416 12.30 4.89 30.50
N ARG A 417 12.24 4.15 31.60
CA ARG A 417 11.30 3.04 31.82
C ARG A 417 9.84 3.48 31.79
N SER A 418 9.52 4.58 32.49
CA SER A 418 8.16 5.13 32.51
C SER A 418 7.66 5.44 31.11
N TYR A 419 8.51 6.06 30.29
CA TYR A 419 8.19 6.41 28.92
C TYR A 419 8.01 5.16 28.02
N CYS A 420 8.86 4.15 28.23
CA CYS A 420 8.75 2.87 27.55
C CYS A 420 7.42 2.17 27.86
N TRP A 421 7.01 2.12 29.13
CA TRP A 421 5.74 1.53 29.55
C TRP A 421 4.53 2.33 29.04
N THR A 422 4.66 3.65 28.88
CA THR A 422 3.64 4.47 28.21
C THR A 422 3.46 4.02 26.75
N GLY A 423 4.55 3.73 26.03
CA GLY A 423 4.49 3.22 24.65
C GLY A 423 3.79 1.87 24.55
N ILE A 424 4.08 0.93 25.47
CA ILE A 424 3.30 -0.34 25.58
C ILE A 424 1.82 -0.03 25.76
N GLY A 425 1.49 0.89 26.67
CA GLY A 425 0.11 1.26 27.00
C GLY A 425 -0.63 1.83 25.81
N GLU A 426 -0.02 2.73 25.05
CA GLU A 426 -0.58 3.32 23.84
C GLU A 426 -1.01 2.24 22.85
N MET A 427 -0.14 1.27 22.60
CA MET A 427 -0.45 0.20 21.65
C MET A 427 -1.54 -0.75 22.20
N LEU A 428 -1.48 -1.13 23.47
CA LEU A 428 -2.50 -1.96 24.10
C LEU A 428 -3.87 -1.27 24.13
N GLY A 429 -3.89 0.06 24.29
CA GLY A 429 -5.10 0.89 24.25
C GLY A 429 -5.78 0.88 22.90
N SER A 430 -5.02 0.78 21.82
CA SER A 430 -5.56 0.76 20.44
C SER A 430 -6.30 -0.54 20.08
N PHE A 431 -6.01 -1.64 20.77
CA PHE A 431 -6.63 -2.94 20.49
C PHE A 431 -8.10 -3.03 20.91
N ASP A 432 -8.55 -2.21 21.85
CA ASP A 432 -9.92 -2.22 22.34
C ASP A 432 -10.50 -0.81 22.48
N ARG A 433 -11.78 -0.64 22.16
CA ARG A 433 -12.49 0.62 22.40
C ARG A 433 -12.98 0.76 23.84
N GLN A 434 -13.25 -0.35 24.51
CA GLN A 434 -13.78 -0.35 25.88
C GLN A 434 -12.66 -0.04 26.89
N LEU A 435 -12.82 1.00 27.68
CA LEU A 435 -11.85 1.43 28.71
C LEU A 435 -11.53 0.31 29.71
N SER A 436 -12.54 -0.48 30.12
CA SER A 436 -12.35 -1.63 31.00
C SER A 436 -11.40 -2.68 30.41
N LYS A 437 -11.50 -2.95 29.12
CA LYS A 437 -10.61 -3.88 28.42
C LYS A 437 -9.20 -3.33 28.29
N ARG A 438 -9.04 -2.04 27.94
CA ARG A 438 -7.73 -1.37 27.93
C ARG A 438 -7.04 -1.48 29.29
N LYS A 439 -7.79 -1.21 30.36
CA LYS A 439 -7.33 -1.35 31.75
C LYS A 439 -6.92 -2.78 32.08
N ALA A 440 -7.71 -3.77 31.70
CA ALA A 440 -7.40 -5.18 31.90
C ALA A 440 -6.11 -5.60 31.19
N ARG A 441 -5.87 -5.13 29.95
CA ARG A 441 -4.62 -5.41 29.20
C ARG A 441 -3.39 -4.87 29.93
N CYS A 442 -3.42 -3.63 30.40
CA CYS A 442 -2.33 -3.05 31.17
C CYS A 442 -2.11 -3.81 32.51
N THR A 443 -3.20 -4.21 33.19
CA THR A 443 -3.10 -4.99 34.41
C THR A 443 -2.44 -6.35 34.18
N ALA A 444 -2.78 -7.02 33.07
CA ALA A 444 -2.18 -8.29 32.69
C ALA A 444 -0.70 -8.12 32.19
N ALA A 445 -0.34 -6.95 31.71
CA ALA A 445 1.00 -6.69 31.19
C ALA A 445 2.05 -6.63 32.30
N THR A 446 1.73 -6.16 33.52
CA THR A 446 2.70 -6.01 34.60
C THR A 446 2.08 -6.11 35.98
N THR A 447 2.83 -6.67 36.92
CA THR A 447 2.50 -6.67 38.36
C THR A 447 2.99 -5.41 39.10
N SER A 448 3.94 -4.66 38.52
CA SER A 448 4.44 -3.41 39.05
C SER A 448 3.35 -2.33 39.05
N PHE A 449 3.08 -1.74 40.21
CA PHE A 449 2.11 -0.65 40.33
C PHE A 449 2.51 0.57 39.45
N ILE A 450 3.78 0.98 39.51
CA ILE A 450 4.30 2.14 38.78
C ILE A 450 4.18 1.92 37.27
N HIS A 451 4.68 0.80 36.75
CA HIS A 451 4.60 0.48 35.33
C HIS A 451 3.17 0.32 34.84
N ARG A 452 2.25 -0.13 35.70
CA ARG A 452 0.82 -0.21 35.39
C ARG A 452 0.20 1.18 35.23
N GLN A 453 0.58 2.15 36.08
CA GLN A 453 0.13 3.54 35.92
C GLN A 453 0.67 4.17 34.63
N ASP A 454 1.93 3.89 34.28
CA ASP A 454 2.51 4.34 33.02
C ASP A 454 1.79 3.74 31.82
N CYS A 455 1.47 2.42 31.86
CA CYS A 455 0.68 1.76 30.84
C CYS A 455 -0.75 2.33 30.74
N TYR A 456 -1.40 2.59 31.87
CA TYR A 456 -2.72 3.23 31.90
C TYR A 456 -2.70 4.61 31.23
N ARG A 457 -1.68 5.41 31.51
CA ARG A 457 -1.50 6.72 30.88
C ARG A 457 -1.41 6.60 29.36
N GLY A 458 -0.61 5.66 28.85
CA GLY A 458 -0.49 5.41 27.42
C GLY A 458 -1.79 4.88 26.80
N ALA A 459 -2.51 4.01 27.51
CA ALA A 459 -3.77 3.42 27.06
C ALA A 459 -4.99 4.39 27.15
N GLY A 460 -4.79 5.58 27.72
CA GLY A 460 -5.87 6.56 27.91
C GLY A 460 -6.94 6.08 28.91
N VAL A 461 -6.54 5.47 30.02
CA VAL A 461 -7.46 4.95 31.07
C VAL A 461 -7.01 5.34 32.47
#